data_20d707c233804bf3660bd2ed91b2b6e8
#
_entry.id   20d707c233804bf3660bd2ed91b2b6e8
#
_cell.length_a   1.000
_cell.length_b   1.000
_cell.length_c   1.000
_cell.angle_alpha   90.00
_cell.angle_beta   90.00
_cell.angle_gamma   90.00
#
_symmetry.space_group_name_H-M   'P 1'
#
loop_
_entity.id
_entity.type
_entity.pdbx_description
1 polymer ?
#
loop_
_entity_poly.entity_id
_entity_poly.type
_entity_poly.pdbx_seq_one_letter_code
_entity_poly.pdbx_strand_id
1 'polypeptide(L)'
;MKKQSKDIITKSVWCRIFQKLITALVYIVLRPKVVWEDSSLKKQPKGKKYVFVCNHTHHFDAVFASSVLSRYKPYMLVMTKWYNKKKIGTMIRWTRSIPIDLNSMDASWYENCEKALQNGSSVLIFPEGAVAREGKMLDFKPGAGLLSAKTGVDVVPVAVYGKYDLFFGKRQKITVGKPIKSNCPDDMRHSKYAKLLMQEAETEVKRMYNSMQEKYGDIGTYRLDRNSDSNFNNR
;
A
#
# COMPACT_ATOMS: atom_id res chain seq x y z
N MET A 1 -1.86 -32.91 -2.11
CA MET A 1 -0.96 -32.43 -3.18
C MET A 1 -0.66 -30.96 -2.96
N LYS A 2 0.54 -30.59 -2.46
CA LYS A 2 0.98 -29.19 -2.35
C LYS A 2 1.24 -28.69 -3.76
N LYS A 3 0.35 -27.82 -4.28
CA LYS A 3 0.59 -27.08 -5.50
C LYS A 3 1.85 -26.25 -5.27
N GLN A 4 2.95 -26.55 -6.01
CA GLN A 4 4.16 -25.74 -6.01
C GLN A 4 3.75 -24.26 -6.17
N SER A 5 3.97 -23.46 -5.12
CA SER A 5 3.71 -22.03 -5.19
C SER A 5 4.69 -21.47 -6.22
N LYS A 6 4.18 -21.11 -7.39
CA LYS A 6 4.92 -20.33 -8.37
C LYS A 6 5.54 -19.16 -7.61
N ASP A 7 6.85 -18.98 -7.72
CA ASP A 7 7.54 -17.90 -7.00
C ASP A 7 6.91 -16.54 -7.35
N ILE A 8 6.15 -16.01 -6.38
CA ILE A 8 5.38 -14.76 -6.54
C ILE A 8 6.34 -13.56 -6.67
N ILE A 9 7.54 -13.70 -6.13
CA ILE A 9 8.50 -12.61 -6.01
C ILE A 9 9.29 -12.41 -7.31
N THR A 10 9.53 -13.47 -8.07
CA THR A 10 10.25 -13.38 -9.34
C THR A 10 9.29 -12.90 -10.44
N LYS A 11 9.48 -11.69 -10.94
CA LYS A 11 8.64 -11.13 -12.01
C LYS A 11 9.36 -11.15 -13.36
N SER A 12 8.64 -11.57 -14.39
CA SER A 12 9.12 -11.59 -15.76
C SER A 12 9.37 -10.17 -16.30
N VAL A 13 10.11 -10.05 -17.39
CA VAL A 13 10.34 -8.77 -18.09
C VAL A 13 9.01 -8.12 -18.49
N TRP A 14 8.05 -8.91 -18.97
CA TRP A 14 6.71 -8.43 -19.33
C TRP A 14 5.96 -7.78 -18.17
N CYS A 15 6.05 -8.35 -16.97
CA CYS A 15 5.48 -7.73 -15.78
C CYS A 15 6.11 -6.37 -15.47
N ARG A 16 7.43 -6.22 -15.70
CA ARG A 16 8.13 -4.93 -15.51
C ARG A 16 7.67 -3.88 -16.53
N ILE A 17 7.52 -4.29 -17.79
CA ILE A 17 7.00 -3.42 -18.85
C ILE A 17 5.57 -2.98 -18.51
N PHE A 18 4.71 -3.93 -18.16
CA PHE A 18 3.33 -3.66 -17.77
C PHE A 18 3.23 -2.66 -16.61
N GLN A 19 4.07 -2.83 -15.57
CA GLN A 19 4.10 -1.89 -14.44
C GLN A 19 4.54 -0.48 -14.86
N LYS A 20 5.53 -0.37 -15.75
CA LYS A 20 5.95 0.94 -16.29
C LYS A 20 4.82 1.61 -17.07
N LEU A 21 4.09 0.85 -17.89
CA LEU A 21 2.92 1.36 -18.63
C LEU A 21 1.81 1.84 -17.69
N ILE A 22 1.46 1.05 -16.67
CA ILE A 22 0.47 1.45 -15.66
C ILE A 22 0.93 2.72 -14.92
N THR A 23 2.19 2.78 -14.51
CA THR A 23 2.75 3.97 -13.86
C THR A 23 2.64 5.20 -14.75
N ALA A 24 3.03 5.09 -16.04
CA ALA A 24 2.91 6.19 -17.00
C ALA A 24 1.44 6.63 -17.16
N LEU A 25 0.51 5.67 -17.28
CA LEU A 25 -0.92 5.95 -17.37
C LEU A 25 -1.45 6.69 -16.14
N VAL A 26 -1.07 6.26 -14.92
CA VAL A 26 -1.43 6.94 -13.67
C VAL A 26 -0.94 8.40 -13.67
N TYR A 27 0.29 8.65 -14.11
CA TYR A 27 0.82 10.02 -14.16
C TYR A 27 0.13 10.88 -15.23
N ILE A 28 -0.24 10.33 -16.37
CA ILE A 28 -0.96 11.05 -17.44
C ILE A 28 -2.40 11.36 -17.02
N VAL A 29 -3.11 10.35 -16.48
CA VAL A 29 -4.55 10.46 -16.21
C VAL A 29 -4.83 11.17 -14.89
N LEU A 30 -4.17 10.77 -13.80
CA LEU A 30 -4.42 11.29 -12.46
C LEU A 30 -3.53 12.48 -12.10
N ARG A 31 -2.45 12.70 -12.84
CA ARG A 31 -1.52 13.84 -12.65
C ARG A 31 -1.18 14.07 -11.17
N PRO A 32 -0.60 13.09 -10.45
CA PRO A 32 -0.47 13.12 -8.99
C PRO A 32 0.24 14.38 -8.50
N LYS A 33 -0.26 14.95 -7.39
CA LYS A 33 0.45 15.96 -6.63
C LYS A 33 1.17 15.27 -5.48
N VAL A 34 2.47 15.09 -5.62
CA VAL A 34 3.31 14.33 -4.69
C VAL A 34 4.08 15.27 -3.79
N VAL A 35 3.97 15.08 -2.49
CA VAL A 35 4.77 15.76 -1.46
C VAL A 35 5.66 14.70 -0.79
N TRP A 36 6.94 14.99 -0.66
CA TRP A 36 7.90 14.18 0.08
C TRP A 36 8.38 15.01 1.27
N GLU A 37 8.05 14.59 2.48
CA GLU A 37 8.50 15.29 3.69
C GLU A 37 10.00 15.09 3.95
N ASP A 38 10.53 13.95 3.50
CA ASP A 38 11.97 13.71 3.41
C ASP A 38 12.40 13.68 1.94
N SER A 39 13.15 14.70 1.54
CA SER A 39 13.64 14.83 0.17
C SER A 39 14.62 13.72 -0.23
N SER A 40 15.27 13.07 0.71
CA SER A 40 16.18 11.93 0.45
C SER A 40 15.43 10.74 -0.15
N LEU A 41 14.18 10.51 0.28
CA LEU A 41 13.33 9.47 -0.26
C LEU A 41 12.99 9.67 -1.74
N LYS A 42 12.95 10.92 -2.20
CA LYS A 42 12.65 11.24 -3.60
C LYS A 42 13.69 10.66 -4.57
N LYS A 43 14.93 10.49 -4.13
CA LYS A 43 16.04 9.97 -4.94
C LYS A 43 16.26 8.46 -4.78
N GLN A 44 15.53 7.80 -3.91
CA GLN A 44 15.73 6.40 -3.50
C GLN A 44 17.21 6.10 -3.18
N PRO A 45 17.64 6.22 -1.93
CA PRO A 45 19.00 5.87 -1.54
C PRO A 45 19.31 4.43 -1.96
N LYS A 46 20.50 4.20 -2.52
CA LYS A 46 20.92 2.89 -3.04
C LYS A 46 20.76 1.80 -1.98
N GLY A 47 20.09 0.72 -2.33
CA GLY A 47 19.86 -0.42 -1.43
C GLY A 47 18.80 -0.23 -0.34
N LYS A 48 18.19 0.96 -0.22
CA LYS A 48 17.14 1.21 0.76
C LYS A 48 15.80 0.62 0.31
N LYS A 49 15.15 -0.04 1.25
CA LYS A 49 13.82 -0.64 1.14
C LYS A 49 13.01 -0.27 2.38
N TYR A 50 11.70 -0.24 2.24
CA TYR A 50 10.80 0.23 3.30
C TYR A 50 9.52 -0.60 3.35
N VAL A 51 8.89 -0.60 4.52
CA VAL A 51 7.49 -1.00 4.69
C VAL A 51 6.66 0.28 4.62
N PHE A 52 6.07 0.55 3.45
CA PHE A 52 5.15 1.67 3.28
C PHE A 52 3.79 1.30 3.86
N VAL A 53 3.22 2.19 4.68
CA VAL A 53 1.87 2.05 5.23
C VAL A 53 1.01 3.22 4.77
N CYS A 54 -0.14 2.92 4.19
CA CYS A 54 -0.98 3.93 3.54
C CYS A 54 -2.44 3.77 3.96
N ASN A 55 -3.16 4.89 4.14
CA ASN A 55 -4.60 4.87 4.30
C ASN A 55 -5.30 4.37 3.03
N HIS A 56 -6.50 3.81 3.18
CA HIS A 56 -7.23 3.15 2.09
C HIS A 56 -8.63 3.73 1.93
N THR A 57 -8.77 4.69 1.03
CA THR A 57 -10.03 5.41 0.77
C THR A 57 -10.74 4.92 -0.49
N HIS A 58 -10.01 4.27 -1.41
CA HIS A 58 -10.56 3.79 -2.66
C HIS A 58 -9.76 2.60 -3.23
N HIS A 59 -10.39 1.71 -3.98
CA HIS A 59 -9.73 0.55 -4.57
C HIS A 59 -8.53 0.90 -5.48
N PHE A 60 -8.52 2.08 -6.09
CA PHE A 60 -7.40 2.56 -6.91
C PHE A 60 -6.18 3.03 -6.10
N ASP A 61 -6.29 3.21 -4.78
CA ASP A 61 -5.16 3.66 -3.95
C ASP A 61 -3.94 2.76 -4.10
N ALA A 62 -4.14 1.45 -4.22
CA ALA A 62 -3.05 0.49 -4.39
C ALA A 62 -2.26 0.75 -5.68
N VAL A 63 -2.95 0.93 -6.80
CA VAL A 63 -2.31 1.23 -8.09
C VAL A 63 -1.69 2.63 -8.07
N PHE A 64 -2.37 3.59 -7.49
CA PHE A 64 -1.92 4.98 -7.39
C PHE A 64 -0.66 5.10 -6.53
N ALA A 65 -0.70 4.65 -5.28
CA ALA A 65 0.43 4.72 -4.36
C ALA A 65 1.63 3.91 -4.86
N SER A 66 1.40 2.68 -5.38
CA SER A 66 2.49 1.88 -5.95
C SER A 66 3.14 2.52 -7.18
N SER A 67 2.38 3.28 -7.98
CA SER A 67 2.92 4.01 -9.13
C SER A 67 3.81 5.17 -8.68
N VAL A 68 3.40 5.94 -7.66
CA VAL A 68 4.22 7.01 -7.08
C VAL A 68 5.49 6.45 -6.43
N LEU A 69 5.36 5.32 -5.74
CA LEU A 69 6.47 4.62 -5.08
C LEU A 69 7.23 3.65 -6.00
N SER A 70 7.01 3.70 -7.32
CA SER A 70 7.51 2.70 -8.29
C SER A 70 9.03 2.48 -8.24
N ARG A 71 9.81 3.48 -7.87
CA ARG A 71 11.27 3.38 -7.67
C ARG A 71 11.64 2.36 -6.61
N TYR A 72 10.84 2.24 -5.56
CA TYR A 72 11.02 1.29 -4.46
C TYR A 72 10.51 -0.12 -4.80
N LYS A 73 9.95 -0.31 -6.00
CA LYS A 73 9.42 -1.60 -6.49
C LYS A 73 8.48 -2.27 -5.48
N PRO A 74 7.49 -1.55 -4.91
CA PRO A 74 6.71 -2.08 -3.80
C PRO A 74 5.86 -3.27 -4.22
N TYR A 75 5.83 -4.32 -3.39
CA TYR A 75 4.84 -5.38 -3.44
C TYR A 75 3.63 -4.98 -2.60
N MET A 76 2.43 -5.16 -3.15
CA MET A 76 1.17 -4.80 -2.50
C MET A 76 0.44 -6.03 -2.01
N LEU A 77 -0.18 -5.96 -0.84
CA LEU A 77 -1.10 -7.00 -0.39
C LEU A 77 -2.45 -6.85 -1.10
N VAL A 78 -2.95 -7.94 -1.66
CA VAL A 78 -4.24 -7.97 -2.36
C VAL A 78 -5.04 -9.17 -1.88
N MET A 79 -6.31 -8.96 -1.55
CA MET A 79 -7.18 -10.06 -1.10
C MET A 79 -7.22 -11.20 -2.12
N THR A 80 -7.09 -12.43 -1.64
CA THR A 80 -7.06 -13.66 -2.44
C THR A 80 -8.26 -13.77 -3.39
N LYS A 81 -9.44 -13.31 -2.97
CA LYS A 81 -10.63 -13.27 -3.82
C LYS A 81 -10.43 -12.48 -5.12
N TRP A 82 -9.70 -11.35 -5.09
CA TRP A 82 -9.41 -10.54 -6.26
C TRP A 82 -8.24 -11.12 -7.07
N TYR A 83 -7.23 -11.64 -6.38
CA TYR A 83 -6.07 -12.27 -7.00
C TYR A 83 -6.44 -13.47 -7.88
N ASN A 84 -7.49 -14.20 -7.51
CA ASN A 84 -7.97 -15.40 -8.20
C ASN A 84 -9.06 -15.14 -9.25
N LYS A 85 -9.60 -13.91 -9.38
CA LYS A 85 -10.58 -13.60 -10.45
C LYS A 85 -9.94 -13.75 -11.83
N LYS A 86 -10.67 -14.36 -12.78
CA LYS A 86 -10.14 -14.72 -14.12
C LYS A 86 -9.51 -13.51 -14.86
N LYS A 87 -10.25 -12.44 -15.10
CA LYS A 87 -9.76 -11.27 -15.86
C LYS A 87 -8.90 -10.33 -14.99
N ILE A 88 -9.47 -9.79 -13.93
CA ILE A 88 -8.81 -8.83 -13.03
C ILE A 88 -7.61 -9.46 -12.33
N GLY A 89 -7.73 -10.72 -11.87
CA GLY A 89 -6.64 -11.43 -11.21
C GLY A 89 -5.42 -11.63 -12.13
N THR A 90 -5.61 -11.78 -13.44
CA THR A 90 -4.48 -11.82 -14.37
C THR A 90 -3.73 -10.50 -14.40
N MET A 91 -4.44 -9.37 -14.45
CA MET A 91 -3.82 -8.04 -14.36
C MET A 91 -3.11 -7.84 -13.01
N ILE A 92 -3.75 -8.23 -11.91
CA ILE A 92 -3.18 -8.16 -10.55
C ILE A 92 -1.89 -9.00 -10.47
N ARG A 93 -1.86 -10.21 -11.02
CA ARG A 93 -0.65 -11.04 -11.07
C ARG A 93 0.49 -10.45 -11.91
N TRP A 94 0.19 -9.58 -12.85
CA TRP A 94 1.20 -8.83 -13.63
C TRP A 94 1.76 -7.63 -12.88
N THR A 95 1.10 -7.20 -11.80
CA THR A 95 1.66 -6.23 -10.86
C THR A 95 2.47 -6.94 -9.76
N ARG A 96 3.12 -6.17 -8.90
CA ARG A 96 3.82 -6.70 -7.72
C ARG A 96 2.80 -6.92 -6.60
N SER A 97 2.06 -8.03 -6.67
CA SER A 97 0.98 -8.33 -5.72
C SER A 97 1.23 -9.63 -4.98
N ILE A 98 1.00 -9.62 -3.69
CA ILE A 98 1.06 -10.76 -2.78
C ILE A 98 -0.38 -11.03 -2.31
N PRO A 99 -0.93 -12.23 -2.53
CA PRO A 99 -2.27 -12.56 -2.07
C PRO A 99 -2.30 -12.66 -0.55
N ILE A 100 -3.36 -12.13 0.06
CA ILE A 100 -3.66 -12.26 1.49
C ILE A 100 -5.11 -12.68 1.68
N ASP A 101 -5.34 -13.61 2.60
CA ASP A 101 -6.66 -13.95 3.11
C ASP A 101 -6.78 -13.45 4.56
N LEU A 102 -7.60 -12.42 4.75
CA LEU A 102 -7.80 -11.80 6.08
C LEU A 102 -8.61 -12.69 7.03
N ASN A 103 -9.30 -13.70 6.51
CA ASN A 103 -10.13 -14.62 7.29
C ASN A 103 -9.40 -15.95 7.58
N SER A 104 -8.18 -16.12 7.08
CA SER A 104 -7.37 -17.31 7.25
C SER A 104 -6.20 -17.04 8.20
N MET A 105 -5.79 -18.07 8.93
CA MET A 105 -4.54 -18.03 9.71
C MET A 105 -3.29 -18.29 8.83
N ASP A 106 -3.43 -18.28 7.50
CA ASP A 106 -2.31 -18.49 6.58
C ASP A 106 -1.33 -17.31 6.65
N ALA A 107 -0.12 -17.60 7.10
CA ALA A 107 0.97 -16.62 7.22
C ALA A 107 1.80 -16.50 5.92
N SER A 108 1.42 -17.14 4.83
CA SER A 108 2.19 -17.13 3.57
C SER A 108 2.41 -15.72 3.00
N TRP A 109 1.47 -14.81 3.22
CA TRP A 109 1.63 -13.39 2.84
C TRP A 109 2.83 -12.75 3.54
N TYR A 110 3.04 -13.09 4.82
CA TYR A 110 4.14 -12.57 5.63
C TYR A 110 5.50 -13.04 5.07
N GLU A 111 5.65 -14.34 4.83
CA GLU A 111 6.86 -14.93 4.25
C GLU A 111 7.17 -14.32 2.86
N ASN A 112 6.12 -14.09 2.05
CA ASN A 112 6.30 -13.45 0.74
C ASN A 112 6.72 -11.97 0.88
N CYS A 113 6.25 -11.24 1.89
CA CYS A 113 6.72 -9.89 2.20
C CYS A 113 8.19 -9.89 2.62
N GLU A 114 8.60 -10.82 3.50
CA GLU A 114 10.01 -10.97 3.89
C GLU A 114 10.91 -11.26 2.68
N LYS A 115 10.52 -12.20 1.81
CA LYS A 115 11.24 -12.51 0.56
C LYS A 115 11.34 -11.28 -0.35
N ALA A 116 10.28 -10.49 -0.46
CA ALA A 116 10.30 -9.26 -1.26
C ALA A 116 11.32 -8.25 -0.70
N LEU A 117 11.33 -8.06 0.62
CA LEU A 117 12.30 -7.21 1.30
C LEU A 117 13.73 -7.72 1.13
N GLN A 118 13.97 -9.03 1.29
CA GLN A 118 15.29 -9.66 1.09
C GLN A 118 15.81 -9.43 -0.34
N ASN A 119 14.92 -9.46 -1.34
CA ASN A 119 15.24 -9.22 -2.75
C ASN A 119 15.36 -7.72 -3.12
N GLY A 120 15.48 -6.82 -2.12
CA GLY A 120 15.69 -5.38 -2.32
C GLY A 120 14.47 -4.63 -2.86
N SER A 121 13.28 -5.22 -2.76
CA SER A 121 11.99 -4.56 -3.01
C SER A 121 11.41 -4.03 -1.70
N SER A 122 10.52 -3.06 -1.79
CA SER A 122 9.72 -2.60 -0.65
C SER A 122 8.37 -3.33 -0.60
N VAL A 123 7.61 -3.09 0.46
CA VAL A 123 6.24 -3.58 0.60
C VAL A 123 5.32 -2.39 0.85
N LEU A 124 4.15 -2.38 0.22
CA LEU A 124 3.09 -1.40 0.46
C LEU A 124 1.89 -2.12 1.08
N ILE A 125 1.53 -1.71 2.28
CA ILE A 125 0.44 -2.28 3.06
C ILE A 125 -0.58 -1.21 3.37
N PHE A 126 -1.86 -1.57 3.25
CA PHE A 126 -2.99 -0.80 3.74
C PHE A 126 -3.42 -1.41 5.07
N PRO A 127 -2.93 -0.90 6.21
CA PRO A 127 -3.06 -1.59 7.49
C PRO A 127 -4.50 -1.57 8.04
N GLU A 128 -5.38 -0.76 7.48
CA GLU A 128 -6.80 -0.77 7.75
C GLU A 128 -7.46 -2.13 7.41
N GLY A 129 -6.92 -2.83 6.40
CA GLY A 129 -7.42 -4.13 5.95
C GLY A 129 -8.74 -4.07 5.17
N ALA A 130 -9.30 -2.90 4.99
CA ALA A 130 -10.49 -2.63 4.20
C ALA A 130 -10.45 -1.20 3.65
N VAL A 131 -11.25 -0.92 2.62
CA VAL A 131 -11.46 0.46 2.15
C VAL A 131 -12.31 1.21 3.17
N ALA A 132 -11.84 2.36 3.64
CA ALA A 132 -12.56 3.22 4.57
C ALA A 132 -13.88 3.68 3.96
N ARG A 133 -14.95 3.58 4.74
CA ARG A 133 -16.27 4.07 4.35
C ARG A 133 -16.48 5.46 4.96
N GLU A 134 -17.23 6.30 4.26
CA GLU A 134 -17.62 7.64 4.74
C GLU A 134 -16.44 8.55 5.12
N GLY A 135 -15.26 8.32 4.54
CA GLY A 135 -14.08 9.17 4.75
C GLY A 135 -13.42 9.04 6.12
N LYS A 136 -13.87 8.12 6.96
CA LYS A 136 -13.25 7.85 8.26
C LYS A 136 -12.19 6.77 8.10
N MET A 137 -10.94 7.13 8.37
CA MET A 137 -9.81 6.19 8.42
C MET A 137 -10.06 5.16 9.53
N LEU A 138 -9.83 3.88 9.22
CA LEU A 138 -9.94 2.79 10.18
C LEU A 138 -8.62 2.64 10.97
N ASP A 139 -8.69 2.01 12.13
CA ASP A 139 -7.52 1.75 12.96
C ASP A 139 -6.52 0.82 12.26
N PHE A 140 -5.24 1.09 12.46
CA PHE A 140 -4.16 0.34 11.83
C PHE A 140 -3.90 -0.98 12.55
N LYS A 141 -3.99 -2.08 11.81
CA LYS A 141 -3.65 -3.42 12.29
C LYS A 141 -2.14 -3.59 12.44
N PRO A 142 -1.67 -4.36 13.42
CA PRO A 142 -0.24 -4.46 13.75
C PRO A 142 0.61 -5.26 12.75
N GLY A 143 0.02 -5.88 11.71
CA GLY A 143 0.73 -6.78 10.79
C GLY A 143 1.94 -6.15 10.09
N ALA A 144 1.81 -4.90 9.60
CA ALA A 144 2.92 -4.18 8.98
C ALA A 144 4.03 -3.84 9.99
N GLY A 145 3.65 -3.46 11.21
CA GLY A 145 4.60 -3.23 12.31
C GLY A 145 5.34 -4.50 12.71
N LEU A 146 4.66 -5.66 12.70
CA LEU A 146 5.31 -6.94 12.99
C LEU A 146 6.34 -7.32 11.91
N LEU A 147 6.01 -7.08 10.64
CA LEU A 147 6.94 -7.25 9.53
C LEU A 147 8.17 -6.36 9.70
N SER A 148 7.97 -5.09 10.01
CA SER A 148 9.03 -4.13 10.26
C SER A 148 9.89 -4.54 11.46
N ALA A 149 9.28 -4.83 12.61
CA ALA A 149 9.96 -5.22 13.84
C ALA A 149 10.88 -6.44 13.67
N LYS A 150 10.42 -7.47 12.93
CA LYS A 150 11.20 -8.69 12.72
C LYS A 150 12.26 -8.56 11.63
N THR A 151 12.07 -7.68 10.64
CA THR A 151 13.02 -7.53 9.52
C THR A 151 14.00 -6.37 9.73
N GLY A 152 13.79 -5.53 10.75
CA GLY A 152 14.56 -4.30 10.96
C GLY A 152 14.39 -3.26 9.84
N VAL A 153 13.33 -3.38 9.03
CA VAL A 153 13.06 -2.46 7.91
C VAL A 153 12.16 -1.34 8.36
N ASP A 154 12.60 -0.09 8.17
CA ASP A 154 11.88 1.11 8.58
C ASP A 154 10.49 1.20 7.94
N VAL A 155 9.53 1.76 8.69
CA VAL A 155 8.19 2.07 8.22
C VAL A 155 8.16 3.48 7.64
N VAL A 156 7.52 3.65 6.47
CA VAL A 156 7.28 4.98 5.90
C VAL A 156 5.77 5.19 5.80
N PRO A 157 5.22 6.15 6.58
CA PRO A 157 3.82 6.50 6.48
C PRO A 157 3.53 7.24 5.17
N VAL A 158 2.40 6.93 4.55
CA VAL A 158 1.94 7.53 3.29
C VAL A 158 0.48 7.90 3.45
N ALA A 159 0.11 9.12 3.05
CA ALA A 159 -1.28 9.54 3.04
C ALA A 159 -1.75 9.86 1.62
N VAL A 160 -2.89 9.30 1.23
CA VAL A 160 -3.58 9.59 -0.03
C VAL A 160 -4.83 10.40 0.26
N TYR A 161 -5.06 11.47 -0.52
CA TYR A 161 -6.19 12.37 -0.35
C TYR A 161 -6.76 12.82 -1.69
N GLY A 162 -8.08 12.78 -1.83
CA GLY A 162 -8.80 13.28 -2.98
C GLY A 162 -9.64 12.21 -3.67
N LYS A 163 -10.42 12.64 -4.68
CA LYS A 163 -11.21 11.78 -5.55
C LYS A 163 -10.42 11.39 -6.79
N TYR A 164 -10.71 10.23 -7.35
CA TYR A 164 -10.11 9.76 -8.59
C TYR A 164 -10.87 10.31 -9.80
N ASP A 165 -10.81 11.64 -9.98
CA ASP A 165 -11.37 12.31 -11.14
C ASP A 165 -10.42 12.11 -12.33
N LEU A 166 -10.93 11.53 -13.41
CA LEU A 166 -10.13 11.25 -14.60
C LEU A 166 -9.94 12.50 -15.44
N PHE A 167 -8.74 12.68 -16.01
CA PHE A 167 -8.32 13.68 -16.99
C PHE A 167 -8.49 15.17 -16.57
N PHE A 168 -9.69 15.67 -16.35
CA PHE A 168 -9.97 17.08 -16.12
C PHE A 168 -10.35 17.42 -14.68
N GLY A 169 -10.45 16.41 -13.80
CA GLY A 169 -10.81 16.61 -12.39
C GLY A 169 -9.68 17.13 -11.51
N LYS A 170 -9.97 17.22 -10.21
CA LYS A 170 -8.98 17.63 -9.21
C LYS A 170 -7.88 16.57 -9.12
N ARG A 171 -6.62 17.02 -9.15
CA ARG A 171 -5.43 16.14 -9.06
C ARG A 171 -5.44 15.35 -7.76
N GLN A 172 -5.20 14.04 -7.86
CA GLN A 172 -4.99 13.20 -6.68
C GLN A 172 -3.73 13.60 -5.92
N LYS A 173 -3.79 13.63 -4.59
CA LYS A 173 -2.69 14.05 -3.72
C LYS A 173 -2.17 12.86 -2.95
N ILE A 174 -0.86 12.86 -2.75
CA ILE A 174 -0.17 11.88 -1.94
C ILE A 174 0.98 12.56 -1.20
N THR A 175 1.05 12.33 0.10
CA THR A 175 2.19 12.75 0.93
C THR A 175 2.91 11.52 1.41
N VAL A 176 4.23 11.49 1.19
CA VAL A 176 5.14 10.46 1.71
C VAL A 176 5.87 11.07 2.89
N GLY A 177 5.63 10.54 4.07
CA GLY A 177 6.18 11.00 5.34
C GLY A 177 7.64 10.61 5.55
N LYS A 178 8.16 10.94 6.73
CA LYS A 178 9.51 10.56 7.13
C LYS A 178 9.57 9.10 7.58
N PRO A 179 10.70 8.40 7.36
CA PRO A 179 10.86 7.04 7.86
C PRO A 179 10.83 6.99 9.40
N ILE A 180 10.01 6.11 9.93
CA ILE A 180 9.98 5.73 11.33
C ILE A 180 10.92 4.54 11.50
N LYS A 181 11.92 4.67 12.35
CA LYS A 181 12.96 3.66 12.56
C LYS A 181 12.40 2.41 13.20
N SER A 182 12.80 1.26 12.67
CA SER A 182 12.46 -0.05 13.23
C SER A 182 13.59 -0.54 14.14
N ASN A 183 13.61 -0.03 15.37
CA ASN A 183 14.58 -0.40 16.41
C ASN A 183 13.82 -1.05 17.58
N CYS A 184 13.47 -2.33 17.43
CA CYS A 184 12.82 -3.06 18.51
C CYS A 184 13.83 -3.31 19.64
N PRO A 185 13.58 -2.84 20.87
CA PRO A 185 14.45 -3.12 22.02
C PRO A 185 14.51 -4.63 22.33
N ASP A 186 15.64 -5.14 22.76
CA ASP A 186 15.86 -6.56 23.03
C ASP A 186 14.95 -7.10 24.16
N ASP A 187 14.57 -6.24 25.11
CA ASP A 187 13.69 -6.55 26.23
C ASP A 187 12.19 -6.48 25.87
N MET A 188 11.87 -6.04 24.63
CA MET A 188 10.49 -5.88 24.19
C MET A 188 10.07 -6.95 23.18
N ARG A 189 8.89 -7.56 23.40
CA ARG A 189 8.31 -8.48 22.42
C ARG A 189 7.97 -7.76 21.12
N HIS A 190 8.36 -8.32 19.99
CA HIS A 190 8.04 -7.76 18.66
C HIS A 190 6.56 -7.43 18.46
N SER A 191 5.64 -8.21 19.05
CA SER A 191 4.20 -7.94 18.96
C SER A 191 3.77 -6.69 19.73
N LYS A 192 4.42 -6.36 20.85
CA LYS A 192 4.17 -5.12 21.61
C LYS A 192 4.75 -3.93 20.84
N TYR A 193 6.00 -4.06 20.39
CA TYR A 193 6.66 -3.03 19.59
C TYR A 193 5.91 -2.73 18.30
N ALA A 194 5.43 -3.76 17.60
CA ALA A 194 4.63 -3.62 16.39
C ALA A 194 3.37 -2.76 16.57
N LYS A 195 2.69 -2.89 17.71
CA LYS A 195 1.52 -2.05 18.04
C LYS A 195 1.92 -0.58 18.20
N LEU A 196 3.00 -0.31 18.96
CA LEU A 196 3.49 1.06 19.18
C LEU A 196 3.93 1.70 17.86
N LEU A 197 4.70 0.98 17.05
CA LEU A 197 5.16 1.43 15.74
C LEU A 197 3.98 1.75 14.81
N MET A 198 2.92 0.94 14.83
CA MET A 198 1.74 1.20 14.00
C MET A 198 0.89 2.34 14.53
N GLN A 199 0.81 2.58 15.84
CA GLN A 199 0.16 3.76 16.41
C GLN A 199 0.88 5.05 16.01
N GLU A 200 2.21 5.06 16.02
CA GLU A 200 3.01 6.19 15.53
C GLU A 200 2.76 6.42 14.03
N ALA A 201 2.83 5.37 13.23
CA ALA A 201 2.58 5.45 11.80
C ALA A 201 1.15 5.93 11.46
N GLU A 202 0.16 5.48 12.21
CA GLU A 202 -1.24 5.91 12.08
C GLU A 202 -1.39 7.40 12.39
N THR A 203 -0.77 7.87 13.48
CA THR A 203 -0.76 9.29 13.88
C THR A 203 -0.18 10.16 12.76
N GLU A 204 0.94 9.74 12.17
CA GLU A 204 1.57 10.45 11.07
C GLU A 204 0.72 10.45 9.79
N VAL A 205 0.09 9.33 9.44
CA VAL A 205 -0.82 9.26 8.28
C VAL A 205 -2.03 10.17 8.50
N LYS A 206 -2.64 10.16 9.69
CA LYS A 206 -3.74 11.05 10.06
C LYS A 206 -3.32 12.52 9.99
N ARG A 207 -2.15 12.87 10.51
CA ARG A 207 -1.58 14.24 10.44
C ARG A 207 -1.46 14.72 8.98
N MET A 208 -0.84 13.90 8.12
CA MET A 208 -0.67 14.23 6.71
C MET A 208 -2.00 14.32 5.97
N TYR A 209 -2.94 13.43 6.26
CA TYR A 209 -4.28 13.44 5.67
C TYR A 209 -5.03 14.72 6.03
N ASN A 210 -5.08 15.08 7.32
CA ASN A 210 -5.73 16.30 7.81
C ASN A 210 -5.10 17.57 7.23
N SER A 211 -3.77 17.63 7.16
CA SER A 211 -3.06 18.75 6.52
C SER A 211 -3.41 18.92 5.03
N MET A 212 -3.63 17.80 4.32
CA MET A 212 -4.12 17.87 2.94
C MET A 212 -5.59 18.31 2.88
N GLN A 213 -6.41 17.88 3.82
CA GLN A 213 -7.82 18.30 3.92
C GLN A 213 -7.93 19.80 4.18
N GLU A 214 -7.19 20.34 5.11
CA GLU A 214 -7.12 21.78 5.39
C GLU A 214 -6.67 22.57 4.17
N LYS A 215 -5.63 22.11 3.50
CA LYS A 215 -5.03 22.81 2.36
C LYS A 215 -5.88 22.78 1.09
N TYR A 216 -6.63 21.70 0.84
CA TYR A 216 -7.34 21.47 -0.43
C TYR A 216 -8.86 21.49 -0.27
N GLY A 217 -9.35 21.70 0.94
CA GLY A 217 -10.76 21.70 1.30
C GLY A 217 -11.37 20.30 1.30
N ASP A 218 -12.59 20.19 1.76
CA ASP A 218 -13.34 18.93 1.69
C ASP A 218 -13.65 18.60 0.22
N ILE A 219 -13.04 17.53 -0.28
CA ILE A 219 -13.26 17.06 -1.65
C ILE A 219 -14.51 16.17 -1.72
N GLY A 220 -15.25 16.06 -0.61
CA GLY A 220 -16.34 15.13 -0.43
C GLY A 220 -15.84 13.71 -0.27
N THR A 221 -16.44 12.98 0.63
CA THR A 221 -16.16 11.56 0.81
C THR A 221 -16.70 10.77 -0.39
N TYR A 222 -15.96 9.76 -0.88
CA TYR A 222 -16.55 8.75 -1.74
C TYR A 222 -17.67 8.08 -0.93
N ARG A 223 -18.93 8.43 -1.22
CA ARG A 223 -20.02 7.52 -0.95
C ARG A 223 -19.85 6.39 -1.96
N LEU A 224 -19.28 5.28 -1.53
CA LEU A 224 -19.49 4.03 -2.25
C LEU A 224 -20.99 3.77 -2.17
N ASP A 225 -21.71 4.03 -3.26
CA ASP A 225 -23.11 3.68 -3.36
C ASP A 225 -23.24 2.22 -2.97
N ARG A 226 -24.15 1.92 -2.02
CA ARG A 226 -24.41 0.55 -1.53
C ARG A 226 -24.69 -0.44 -2.67
N ASN A 227 -25.08 0.05 -3.86
CA ASN A 227 -25.34 -0.73 -5.07
C ASN A 227 -24.10 -1.16 -5.86
N SER A 228 -22.91 -0.52 -5.65
CA SER A 228 -21.70 -0.95 -6.35
C SER A 228 -21.09 -2.22 -5.76
N ASP A 229 -21.24 -2.43 -4.46
CA ASP A 229 -20.73 -3.65 -3.80
C ASP A 229 -21.61 -4.88 -4.06
N SER A 230 -22.93 -4.71 -4.28
CA SER A 230 -23.82 -5.82 -4.63
C SER A 230 -23.54 -6.37 -6.04
N ASN A 231 -23.19 -5.52 -6.99
CA ASN A 231 -22.83 -5.92 -8.35
C ASN A 231 -21.42 -6.54 -8.45
N PHE A 232 -20.53 -6.27 -7.48
CA PHE A 232 -19.18 -6.87 -7.43
C PHE A 232 -19.15 -8.19 -6.64
N ASN A 233 -20.14 -8.46 -5.78
CA ASN A 233 -20.19 -9.69 -4.99
C ASN A 233 -20.96 -10.83 -5.67
N ASN A 234 -21.77 -10.56 -6.71
CA ASN A 234 -22.64 -11.53 -7.39
C ASN A 234 -22.19 -11.91 -8.82
N ARG A 235 -20.90 -11.70 -9.16
CA ARG A 235 -20.38 -12.16 -10.46
C ARG A 235 -19.02 -12.84 -10.31
#